data_baa82dff4436923553686a3c103e9c01
#
_entry.id   baa82dff4436923553686a3c103e9c01
#
_cell.length_a   1.000
_cell.length_b   1.000
_cell.length_c   1.000
_cell.angle_alpha   90.00
_cell.angle_beta   90.00
_cell.angle_gamma   90.00
#
_symmetry.space_group_name_H-M   'P 1'
#
loop_
_entity.id
_entity.type
_entity.pdbx_description
1 polymer ?
#
loop_
_entity_poly.entity_id
_entity_poly.type
_entity_poly.pdbx_seq_one_letter_code
_entity_poly.pdbx_strand_id
1 'polypeptide(L)'
;MYLPGYRSLQMWILTSLTLFSLVGPFIAAETLFNGIVLPEGFPLSAEEGGRAKGKPMPVPYLDNPPTVIPIDVGRQLFVDDFLIDSTTLTRTYYIAEYHPDNPILKPDQDWEFANDKWFAAPFSGGTWYDSNESLFKMWYTAGAFWHGALATSADGINWDKPTYDVVKGTNIVLPAGEHVDSGKHLDTYTVWMDHGEPDSNKRYKYFATEFGYQNQKGIRLVYRTSADGIHWSNAEVAKNNLTAADRTTVFYNPFRKVWVLSQKCGKCRGDASLCAHSPGEQHRSRHYIENTDPKKLIEVNSSNEERGVYWVGADHLDPEHPDPKFREPRQLYNFDVTPYESLMLGMFSIWQGPTNKEAEELGLQKRNDILLGFSRDGFHFSRPDRRRFISSTWDEKSWRFGNVQSSVGSPLVAGDKLYFYFSGRAKASTGMYNRDGKNSNSWSGGVATGLAIIRRDGFASVDAKAGGGTLTTRPVTFRGKYLFVNVNCPEGELKAEVLDENNNVIGPYTLANCVPVSSDSTLVALTWKDDLSALSGQPVRFRFHLIKGSLYAFWVSPTQSGASFGYAGGGGMGFSGASDSIEFPINLPSESNRNN
;
A
#
# COMPACT_ATOMS: atom_id res chain seq x y z
N MET A 1 40.76 -2.20 93.93
CA MET A 1 39.71 -1.19 93.86
C MET A 1 38.98 -1.39 92.57
N TYR A 2 37.71 -1.61 92.64
CA TYR A 2 36.82 -2.08 91.57
C TYR A 2 36.58 -1.03 90.46
N LEU A 3 36.57 -1.53 89.19
CA LEU A 3 35.98 -0.83 88.07
C LEU A 3 34.84 -1.68 87.55
N PRO A 4 33.67 -1.09 87.21
CA PRO A 4 32.56 -1.84 86.63
C PRO A 4 32.57 -1.78 85.09
N GLY A 5 32.12 -2.92 84.52
CA GLY A 5 32.12 -3.16 83.10
C GLY A 5 31.02 -2.41 82.27
N TYR A 6 31.39 -2.20 81.05
CA TYR A 6 30.43 -1.72 79.99
C TYR A 6 29.93 -2.91 79.22
N ARG A 7 28.57 -3.03 79.14
CA ARG A 7 27.86 -3.91 78.22
C ARG A 7 27.69 -3.24 76.89
N SER A 8 28.18 -3.83 75.82
CA SER A 8 27.90 -3.40 74.44
C SER A 8 26.55 -3.88 74.01
N LEU A 9 25.67 -2.94 73.62
CA LEU A 9 24.42 -3.19 72.91
C LEU A 9 24.73 -3.40 71.42
N GLN A 10 24.54 -4.58 70.90
CA GLN A 10 24.53 -4.80 69.46
C GLN A 10 23.15 -4.44 68.89
N MET A 11 23.13 -3.39 68.11
CA MET A 11 21.97 -2.91 67.37
C MET A 11 21.95 -3.64 66.02
N TRP A 12 20.95 -4.51 65.80
CA TRP A 12 20.70 -5.14 64.51
C TRP A 12 19.99 -4.13 63.60
N ILE A 13 20.65 -3.67 62.53
CA ILE A 13 20.00 -2.90 61.45
C ILE A 13 19.46 -3.92 60.45
N LEU A 14 18.15 -4.10 60.43
CA LEU A 14 17.44 -4.76 59.33
C LEU A 14 17.41 -3.82 58.14
N THR A 15 18.25 -4.05 57.15
CA THR A 15 18.13 -3.44 55.82
C THR A 15 17.06 -4.21 55.03
N SER A 16 15.85 -3.67 54.96
CA SER A 16 14.84 -4.13 53.99
C SER A 16 15.26 -3.73 52.58
N LEU A 17 15.75 -4.68 51.78
CA LEU A 17 15.88 -4.53 50.33
C LEU A 17 14.46 -4.53 49.73
N THR A 18 13.97 -3.36 49.41
CA THR A 18 12.81 -3.20 48.51
C THR A 18 13.28 -3.47 47.09
N LEU A 19 13.04 -4.67 46.57
CA LEU A 19 13.11 -4.91 45.12
C LEU A 19 12.02 -4.06 44.44
N PHE A 20 12.42 -2.97 43.83
CA PHE A 20 11.63 -2.33 42.79
C PHE A 20 11.71 -3.23 41.55
N SER A 21 10.72 -4.07 41.35
CA SER A 21 10.46 -4.66 40.06
C SER A 21 10.06 -3.53 39.11
N LEU A 22 10.96 -3.12 38.25
CA LEU A 22 10.65 -2.34 37.05
C LEU A 22 9.82 -3.25 36.10
N VAL A 23 8.52 -3.40 36.40
CA VAL A 23 7.57 -3.88 35.44
C VAL A 23 7.29 -2.67 34.54
N GLY A 24 8.02 -2.55 33.44
CA GLY A 24 7.62 -1.68 32.34
C GLY A 24 6.22 -2.08 31.90
N PRO A 25 5.44 -1.17 31.29
CA PRO A 25 4.11 -1.52 30.82
C PRO A 25 4.25 -2.71 29.85
N PHE A 26 3.70 -3.86 30.23
CA PHE A 26 3.51 -4.97 29.31
C PHE A 26 2.56 -4.46 28.21
N ILE A 27 3.11 -4.19 27.03
CA ILE A 27 2.30 -3.97 25.83
C ILE A 27 1.78 -5.36 25.48
N ALA A 28 0.51 -5.61 25.78
CA ALA A 28 -0.15 -6.88 25.44
C ALA A 28 -0.04 -7.08 23.91
N ALA A 29 0.13 -8.33 23.48
CA ALA A 29 0.17 -8.70 22.08
C ALA A 29 -1.10 -8.18 21.37
N GLU A 30 -0.94 -7.41 20.29
CA GLU A 30 -2.04 -6.86 19.52
C GLU A 30 -2.65 -7.96 18.64
N THR A 31 -3.96 -8.21 18.77
CA THR A 31 -4.68 -9.11 17.86
C THR A 31 -5.40 -8.28 16.81
N LEU A 32 -5.12 -8.55 15.54
CA LEU A 32 -5.71 -7.85 14.40
C LEU A 32 -7.15 -8.33 14.11
N PHE A 33 -7.84 -7.55 13.29
CA PHE A 33 -9.23 -7.81 12.86
C PHE A 33 -9.43 -9.20 12.23
N ASN A 34 -8.39 -9.79 11.66
CA ASN A 34 -8.39 -11.11 11.00
C ASN A 34 -7.79 -12.23 11.85
N GLY A 35 -7.62 -11.99 13.16
CA GLY A 35 -7.15 -12.96 14.12
C GLY A 35 -5.62 -13.14 14.19
N ILE A 36 -4.84 -12.43 13.35
CA ILE A 36 -3.38 -12.43 13.45
C ILE A 36 -2.97 -11.77 14.76
N VAL A 37 -2.12 -12.46 15.53
CA VAL A 37 -1.52 -11.93 16.76
C VAL A 37 -0.13 -11.40 16.42
N LEU A 38 0.05 -10.10 16.60
CA LEU A 38 1.35 -9.46 16.41
C LEU A 38 2.26 -9.77 17.62
N PRO A 39 3.55 -10.03 17.40
CA PRO A 39 4.48 -10.28 18.49
C PRO A 39 4.68 -9.02 19.36
N GLU A 40 5.09 -9.24 20.60
CA GLU A 40 5.51 -8.15 21.47
C GLU A 40 6.66 -7.35 20.84
N GLY A 41 6.62 -6.01 20.97
CA GLY A 41 7.63 -5.14 20.37
C GLY A 41 7.50 -4.92 18.88
N PHE A 42 6.35 -5.29 18.28
CA PHE A 42 6.07 -4.98 16.86
C PHE A 42 6.10 -3.45 16.60
N PRO A 43 6.69 -2.97 15.48
CA PRO A 43 7.31 -3.72 14.39
C PRO A 43 8.70 -4.28 14.75
N LEU A 44 8.94 -5.54 14.39
CA LEU A 44 10.19 -6.22 14.70
C LEU A 44 11.38 -5.65 13.91
N SER A 45 12.56 -5.61 14.54
CA SER A 45 13.82 -5.35 13.83
C SER A 45 14.07 -6.43 12.76
N ALA A 46 14.94 -6.11 11.79
CA ALA A 46 15.29 -7.07 10.75
C ALA A 46 15.96 -8.34 11.31
N GLU A 47 16.66 -8.23 12.43
CA GLU A 47 17.30 -9.36 13.13
C GLU A 47 16.26 -10.29 13.75
N GLU A 48 15.28 -9.71 14.45
CA GLU A 48 14.18 -10.46 15.08
C GLU A 48 13.21 -11.05 14.04
N GLY A 49 13.06 -10.40 12.88
CA GLY A 49 12.24 -10.89 11.78
C GLY A 49 12.88 -11.98 10.92
N GLY A 50 14.09 -12.45 11.24
CA GLY A 50 14.78 -13.53 10.50
C GLY A 50 15.14 -13.20 9.05
N ARG A 51 15.30 -11.92 8.72
CA ARG A 51 15.52 -11.46 7.34
C ARG A 51 16.96 -11.68 6.89
N ALA A 52 17.15 -12.63 5.99
CA ALA A 52 18.44 -12.82 5.35
C ALA A 52 18.57 -11.88 4.12
N LYS A 53 19.79 -11.38 3.88
CA LYS A 53 20.15 -10.54 2.73
C LYS A 53 19.62 -11.08 1.41
N GLY A 54 18.92 -10.24 0.63
CA GLY A 54 18.43 -10.57 -0.70
C GLY A 54 17.49 -11.78 -0.77
N LYS A 55 16.98 -12.26 0.35
CA LYS A 55 15.92 -13.27 0.40
C LYS A 55 14.55 -12.60 0.49
N PRO A 56 13.50 -13.28 0.01
CA PRO A 56 12.13 -12.84 0.22
C PRO A 56 11.83 -12.59 1.70
N MET A 57 11.00 -11.59 1.97
CA MET A 57 10.52 -11.32 3.32
C MET A 57 9.75 -12.54 3.83
N PRO A 58 10.05 -13.06 5.03
CA PRO A 58 9.22 -14.08 5.66
C PRO A 58 7.82 -13.51 5.95
N VAL A 59 6.81 -14.36 5.90
CA VAL A 59 5.41 -13.99 6.12
C VAL A 59 4.82 -14.92 7.20
N PRO A 60 5.08 -14.65 8.49
CA PRO A 60 4.80 -15.57 9.60
C PRO A 60 3.34 -16.03 9.68
N TYR A 61 2.38 -15.19 9.32
CA TYR A 61 0.96 -15.53 9.35
C TYR A 61 0.54 -16.53 8.24
N LEU A 62 1.38 -16.77 7.23
CA LEU A 62 1.15 -17.83 6.25
C LEU A 62 1.68 -19.18 6.75
N ASP A 63 2.78 -19.16 7.51
CA ASP A 63 3.34 -20.36 8.12
C ASP A 63 2.50 -20.82 9.32
N ASN A 64 1.97 -19.86 10.10
CA ASN A 64 1.16 -20.08 11.29
C ASN A 64 -0.11 -19.21 11.27
N PRO A 65 -1.09 -19.53 10.43
CA PRO A 65 -2.35 -18.79 10.37
C PRO A 65 -3.18 -18.97 11.65
N PRO A 66 -4.06 -18.00 11.97
CA PRO A 66 -5.00 -18.16 13.07
C PRO A 66 -5.84 -19.44 12.95
N THR A 67 -6.14 -20.08 14.07
CA THR A 67 -6.99 -21.29 14.11
C THR A 67 -8.40 -21.02 13.58
N VAL A 68 -8.90 -19.81 13.82
CA VAL A 68 -10.17 -19.30 13.30
C VAL A 68 -9.92 -17.89 12.78
N ILE A 69 -10.35 -17.59 11.57
CA ILE A 69 -10.13 -16.31 10.89
C ILE A 69 -11.43 -15.50 10.87
N PRO A 70 -11.54 -14.37 11.60
CA PRO A 70 -12.65 -13.44 11.42
C PRO A 70 -12.61 -12.80 10.02
N ILE A 71 -13.76 -12.79 9.32
CA ILE A 71 -13.88 -12.27 7.96
C ILE A 71 -14.93 -11.16 7.83
N ASP A 72 -15.14 -10.39 8.89
CA ASP A 72 -16.12 -9.30 8.93
C ASP A 72 -15.71 -8.06 8.13
N VAL A 73 -14.45 -7.96 7.74
CA VAL A 73 -13.90 -6.82 7.02
C VAL A 73 -13.50 -7.24 5.63
N GLY A 74 -14.18 -6.70 4.65
CA GLY A 74 -13.80 -6.75 3.25
C GLY A 74 -14.00 -8.10 2.56
N ARG A 75 -13.80 -8.07 1.27
CA ARG A 75 -13.74 -9.25 0.43
C ARG A 75 -12.48 -10.05 0.76
N GLN A 76 -12.62 -11.34 0.82
CA GLN A 76 -11.56 -12.29 1.14
C GLN A 76 -10.93 -12.79 -0.16
N LEU A 77 -9.75 -12.27 -0.49
CA LEU A 77 -9.05 -12.52 -1.75
C LEU A 77 -8.14 -13.74 -1.64
N PHE A 78 -8.06 -14.54 -2.72
CA PHE A 78 -7.22 -15.74 -2.82
C PHE A 78 -5.80 -15.46 -3.33
N VAL A 79 -5.22 -14.34 -2.93
CA VAL A 79 -3.87 -13.92 -3.33
C VAL A 79 -2.74 -14.74 -2.68
N ASP A 80 -3.04 -15.46 -1.62
CA ASP A 80 -2.15 -16.34 -0.84
C ASP A 80 -2.95 -17.51 -0.22
N ASP A 81 -2.30 -18.36 0.56
CA ASP A 81 -2.94 -19.51 1.21
C ASP A 81 -3.49 -19.25 2.61
N PHE A 82 -3.55 -17.98 3.04
CA PHE A 82 -4.04 -17.60 4.37
C PHE A 82 -5.44 -18.15 4.68
N LEU A 83 -6.33 -18.10 3.70
CA LEU A 83 -7.73 -18.54 3.83
C LEU A 83 -7.94 -20.02 3.46
N ILE A 84 -6.98 -20.65 2.80
CA ILE A 84 -7.17 -21.98 2.18
C ILE A 84 -6.67 -23.07 3.11
N ASP A 85 -7.56 -24.00 3.43
CA ASP A 85 -7.21 -25.25 4.10
C ASP A 85 -6.81 -26.32 3.10
N SER A 86 -7.65 -26.53 2.08
CA SER A 86 -7.38 -27.47 1.00
C SER A 86 -8.02 -27.03 -0.31
N THR A 87 -7.39 -27.36 -1.43
CA THR A 87 -7.94 -27.07 -2.75
C THR A 87 -7.43 -28.01 -3.83
N THR A 88 -8.29 -28.31 -4.81
CA THR A 88 -7.94 -28.95 -6.08
C THR A 88 -7.95 -27.97 -7.26
N LEU A 89 -8.25 -26.69 -6.98
CA LEU A 89 -8.23 -25.59 -7.94
C LEU A 89 -6.80 -25.09 -8.16
N THR A 90 -6.54 -24.48 -9.30
CA THR A 90 -5.23 -23.91 -9.64
C THR A 90 -5.26 -22.39 -9.48
N ARG A 91 -4.31 -21.82 -8.73
CA ARG A 91 -4.21 -20.36 -8.62
C ARG A 91 -3.58 -19.77 -9.87
N THR A 92 -4.22 -18.71 -10.39
CA THR A 92 -3.72 -17.88 -11.49
C THR A 92 -3.58 -16.44 -11.01
N TYR A 93 -2.43 -15.80 -11.29
CA TYR A 93 -2.21 -14.38 -11.04
C TYR A 93 -2.34 -13.58 -12.33
N TYR A 94 -2.80 -12.34 -12.23
CA TYR A 94 -3.04 -11.45 -13.37
C TYR A 94 -2.13 -10.24 -13.32
N ILE A 95 -1.76 -9.75 -14.48
CA ILE A 95 -1.08 -8.47 -14.68
C ILE A 95 -2.09 -7.45 -15.20
N ALA A 96 -1.81 -6.16 -15.00
CA ALA A 96 -2.70 -5.12 -15.45
C ALA A 96 -2.71 -4.96 -16.98
N GLU A 97 -3.88 -4.64 -17.53
CA GLU A 97 -4.06 -4.20 -18.91
C GLU A 97 -3.92 -2.68 -18.98
N TYR A 98 -3.44 -2.17 -20.11
CA TYR A 98 -3.27 -0.74 -20.30
C TYR A 98 -4.48 -0.13 -20.99
N HIS A 99 -4.94 1.03 -20.48
CA HIS A 99 -6.01 1.76 -21.17
C HIS A 99 -5.55 2.15 -22.59
N PRO A 100 -6.39 2.00 -23.62
CA PRO A 100 -6.00 2.26 -25.02
C PRO A 100 -5.61 3.72 -25.27
N ASP A 101 -6.19 4.68 -24.55
CA ASP A 101 -5.94 6.11 -24.72
C ASP A 101 -4.70 6.60 -23.95
N ASN A 102 -3.91 5.67 -23.39
CA ASN A 102 -2.69 6.05 -22.69
C ASN A 102 -1.67 6.78 -23.58
N PRO A 103 -1.00 7.82 -23.04
CA PRO A 103 -1.13 8.37 -21.69
C PRO A 103 -2.37 9.26 -21.54
N ILE A 104 -3.10 9.09 -20.42
CA ILE A 104 -4.37 9.77 -20.14
C ILE A 104 -4.20 11.21 -19.64
N LEU A 105 -3.05 11.58 -19.08
CA LEU A 105 -2.70 12.95 -18.72
C LEU A 105 -1.29 13.25 -19.26
N LYS A 106 -1.20 14.21 -20.16
CA LYS A 106 0.04 14.62 -20.84
C LYS A 106 0.47 16.00 -20.37
N PRO A 107 1.79 16.33 -20.40
CA PRO A 107 2.24 17.70 -20.19
C PRO A 107 1.88 18.54 -21.43
N ASP A 108 0.97 19.50 -21.26
CA ASP A 108 0.43 20.36 -22.30
C ASP A 108 0.29 21.84 -21.87
N GLN A 109 0.69 22.15 -20.64
CA GLN A 109 0.67 23.50 -20.07
C GLN A 109 2.09 24.03 -19.87
N ASP A 110 2.30 25.34 -20.01
CA ASP A 110 3.64 25.96 -19.93
C ASP A 110 4.34 25.74 -18.59
N TRP A 111 3.58 25.72 -17.49
CA TRP A 111 4.12 25.46 -16.15
C TRP A 111 4.51 24.00 -15.90
N GLU A 112 4.18 23.10 -16.82
CA GLU A 112 4.60 21.69 -16.79
C GLU A 112 5.99 21.47 -17.42
N PHE A 113 6.67 22.56 -17.81
CA PHE A 113 8.05 22.53 -18.26
C PHE A 113 8.97 23.22 -17.24
N ALA A 114 9.83 22.45 -16.60
CA ALA A 114 10.88 22.97 -15.72
C ALA A 114 12.08 22.01 -15.70
N ASN A 115 13.25 22.55 -15.35
CA ASN A 115 14.51 21.78 -15.35
C ASN A 115 14.73 21.02 -16.67
N ASP A 116 14.44 21.67 -17.79
CA ASP A 116 14.55 21.14 -19.17
C ASP A 116 13.77 19.82 -19.38
N LYS A 117 12.59 19.68 -18.75
CA LYS A 117 11.73 18.50 -18.90
C LYS A 117 10.25 18.87 -18.85
N TRP A 118 9.49 18.27 -19.74
CA TRP A 118 8.04 18.21 -19.68
C TRP A 118 7.61 17.15 -18.68
N PHE A 119 6.77 17.51 -17.72
CA PHE A 119 6.36 16.58 -16.67
C PHE A 119 4.92 16.83 -16.21
N ALA A 120 4.05 15.83 -16.37
CA ALA A 120 2.69 15.79 -15.84
C ALA A 120 2.35 14.36 -15.37
N ALA A 121 2.78 14.00 -14.16
CA ALA A 121 2.52 12.67 -13.62
C ALA A 121 2.52 12.66 -12.08
N PRO A 122 1.74 11.75 -11.44
CA PRO A 122 1.56 11.73 -9.99
C PRO A 122 2.86 11.50 -9.22
N PHE A 123 3.74 10.64 -9.69
CA PHE A 123 5.06 10.39 -9.09
C PHE A 123 4.99 10.23 -7.55
N SER A 124 4.05 9.41 -7.06
CA SER A 124 3.57 9.24 -5.67
C SER A 124 2.73 10.40 -5.11
N GLY A 125 2.33 11.39 -5.92
CA GLY A 125 1.53 12.54 -5.44
C GLY A 125 0.21 12.13 -4.81
N GLY A 126 -0.54 11.28 -5.47
CA GLY A 126 -1.78 10.71 -4.96
C GLY A 126 -2.96 10.89 -5.93
N THR A 127 -3.75 9.83 -6.03
CA THR A 127 -5.00 9.86 -6.81
C THR A 127 -6.13 9.28 -5.96
N TRP A 128 -7.21 10.04 -5.81
CA TRP A 128 -8.31 9.74 -4.91
C TRP A 128 -9.65 10.06 -5.56
N TYR A 129 -10.69 9.32 -5.15
CA TYR A 129 -12.06 9.68 -5.46
C TYR A 129 -12.68 10.47 -4.29
N ASP A 130 -13.04 11.70 -4.54
CA ASP A 130 -13.74 12.55 -3.58
C ASP A 130 -15.24 12.37 -3.73
N SER A 131 -15.87 11.63 -2.83
CA SER A 131 -17.30 11.36 -2.85
C SER A 131 -18.17 12.61 -2.58
N ASN A 132 -17.63 13.62 -1.88
CA ASN A 132 -18.36 14.85 -1.62
C ASN A 132 -18.52 15.70 -2.88
N GLU A 133 -17.54 15.65 -3.77
CA GLU A 133 -17.55 16.37 -5.05
C GLU A 133 -17.90 15.44 -6.23
N SER A 134 -17.95 14.12 -6.00
CA SER A 134 -18.15 13.10 -7.04
C SER A 134 -17.10 13.17 -8.15
N LEU A 135 -15.84 13.43 -7.79
CA LEU A 135 -14.73 13.62 -8.70
C LEU A 135 -13.52 12.76 -8.32
N PHE A 136 -12.83 12.27 -9.33
CA PHE A 136 -11.46 11.83 -9.19
C PHE A 136 -10.54 13.04 -9.14
N LYS A 137 -9.60 13.05 -8.20
CA LYS A 137 -8.61 14.10 -7.96
C LYS A 137 -7.22 13.49 -8.06
N MET A 138 -6.34 14.07 -8.86
CA MET A 138 -4.95 13.64 -9.02
C MET A 138 -4.00 14.78 -8.72
N TRP A 139 -3.26 14.66 -7.63
CA TRP A 139 -2.12 15.54 -7.36
C TRP A 139 -0.91 15.02 -8.10
N TYR A 140 -0.41 15.81 -9.02
CA TYR A 140 0.69 15.42 -9.90
C TYR A 140 1.81 16.47 -9.90
N THR A 141 3.02 16.02 -10.21
CA THR A 141 4.16 16.89 -10.40
C THR A 141 4.03 17.57 -11.77
N ALA A 142 4.04 18.90 -11.77
CA ALA A 142 4.02 19.76 -12.95
C ALA A 142 5.39 20.43 -13.12
N GLY A 143 6.07 20.15 -14.24
CA GLY A 143 7.50 20.47 -14.41
C GLY A 143 8.37 19.58 -13.51
N ALA A 144 9.52 19.15 -13.99
CA ALA A 144 10.35 18.16 -13.29
C ALA A 144 10.80 18.68 -11.91
N PHE A 145 10.24 18.08 -10.86
CA PHE A 145 10.55 18.39 -9.45
C PHE A 145 10.26 19.84 -9.04
N TRP A 146 9.23 20.47 -9.64
CA TRP A 146 9.02 21.91 -9.46
C TRP A 146 7.72 22.26 -8.76
N HIS A 147 6.57 21.99 -9.39
CA HIS A 147 5.25 22.30 -8.84
C HIS A 147 4.46 21.03 -8.53
N GLY A 148 3.58 21.12 -7.52
CA GLY A 148 2.46 20.21 -7.38
C GLY A 148 1.19 20.86 -7.96
N ALA A 149 0.52 20.16 -8.87
CA ALA A 149 -0.70 20.59 -9.52
C ALA A 149 -1.83 19.59 -9.26
N LEU A 150 -3.09 20.02 -9.40
CA LEU A 150 -4.28 19.22 -9.22
C LEU A 150 -5.05 19.12 -10.53
N ALA A 151 -5.26 17.89 -11.00
CA ALA A 151 -6.20 17.57 -12.09
C ALA A 151 -7.43 16.87 -11.53
N THR A 152 -8.57 17.04 -12.19
CA THR A 152 -9.85 16.43 -11.82
C THR A 152 -10.44 15.65 -12.98
N SER A 153 -11.28 14.66 -12.68
CA SER A 153 -11.97 13.85 -13.69
C SER A 153 -13.30 13.33 -13.16
N ALA A 154 -14.31 13.27 -14.00
CA ALA A 154 -15.59 12.66 -13.66
C ALA A 154 -15.59 11.13 -13.82
N ASP A 155 -14.72 10.59 -14.67
CA ASP A 155 -14.68 9.18 -15.04
C ASP A 155 -13.35 8.47 -14.71
N GLY A 156 -12.34 9.25 -14.28
CA GLY A 156 -10.99 8.75 -14.00
C GLY A 156 -10.14 8.48 -15.25
N ILE A 157 -10.64 8.80 -16.44
CA ILE A 157 -9.99 8.60 -17.74
C ILE A 157 -9.69 9.93 -18.42
N ASN A 158 -10.71 10.79 -18.52
CA ASN A 158 -10.61 12.12 -19.10
C ASN A 158 -10.32 13.14 -18.00
N TRP A 159 -9.16 13.78 -18.06
CA TRP A 159 -8.65 14.64 -17.00
C TRP A 159 -8.63 16.10 -17.43
N ASP A 160 -9.28 16.94 -16.62
CA ASP A 160 -9.24 18.39 -16.71
C ASP A 160 -8.15 18.99 -15.81
N LYS A 161 -7.63 20.16 -16.22
CA LYS A 161 -6.68 20.99 -15.46
C LYS A 161 -7.35 22.33 -15.12
N PRO A 162 -8.29 22.34 -14.15
CA PRO A 162 -9.02 23.56 -13.81
C PRO A 162 -8.08 24.61 -13.23
N THR A 163 -8.39 25.90 -13.43
CA THR A 163 -7.59 26.97 -12.85
C THR A 163 -8.01 27.25 -11.41
N TYR A 164 -7.02 27.43 -10.56
CA TYR A 164 -7.21 27.80 -9.15
C TYR A 164 -6.61 29.20 -8.86
N ASP A 165 -6.91 29.73 -7.69
CA ASP A 165 -6.47 31.07 -7.25
C ASP A 165 -5.07 31.06 -6.60
N VAL A 166 -4.53 29.87 -6.25
CA VAL A 166 -3.19 29.73 -5.64
C VAL A 166 -2.10 30.30 -6.56
N VAL A 167 -2.13 29.92 -7.85
CA VAL A 167 -1.33 30.56 -8.90
C VAL A 167 -2.26 30.88 -10.06
N LYS A 168 -2.60 32.16 -10.21
CA LYS A 168 -3.61 32.65 -11.15
C LYS A 168 -3.42 32.10 -12.58
N GLY A 169 -4.48 31.53 -13.10
CA GLY A 169 -4.53 31.00 -14.47
C GLY A 169 -3.88 29.62 -14.63
N THR A 170 -3.54 28.94 -13.53
CA THR A 170 -2.97 27.59 -13.54
C THR A 170 -3.74 26.65 -12.61
N ASN A 171 -3.45 25.36 -12.71
CA ASN A 171 -3.93 24.35 -11.76
C ASN A 171 -2.86 24.00 -10.68
N ILE A 172 -1.87 24.86 -10.49
CA ILE A 172 -0.86 24.69 -9.46
C ILE A 172 -1.49 24.95 -8.09
N VAL A 173 -1.35 24.00 -7.18
CA VAL A 173 -1.84 24.05 -5.79
C VAL A 173 -0.69 23.99 -4.77
N LEU A 174 0.52 23.67 -5.22
CA LEU A 174 1.75 23.63 -4.44
C LEU A 174 2.86 24.32 -5.27
N PRO A 175 2.94 25.67 -5.21
CA PRO A 175 3.91 26.41 -6.01
C PRO A 175 5.34 26.23 -5.49
N ALA A 176 6.29 26.15 -6.40
CA ALA A 176 7.71 25.99 -6.08
C ALA A 176 8.26 27.09 -5.13
N GLY A 177 7.82 28.33 -5.30
CA GLY A 177 8.33 29.48 -4.55
C GLY A 177 7.99 29.50 -3.05
N GLU A 178 6.89 28.89 -2.63
CA GLU A 178 6.51 28.83 -1.21
C GLU A 178 7.24 27.73 -0.44
N HIS A 179 7.71 26.73 -1.15
CA HIS A 179 8.40 25.58 -0.57
C HIS A 179 9.90 25.62 -0.81
N VAL A 180 10.34 26.48 -1.72
CA VAL A 180 11.65 26.39 -2.32
C VAL A 180 12.30 27.78 -2.38
N ASP A 181 13.17 28.10 -1.42
CA ASP A 181 14.16 29.13 -1.67
C ASP A 181 14.98 28.74 -2.91
N SER A 182 15.48 29.71 -3.64
CA SER A 182 16.23 29.47 -4.89
C SER A 182 17.26 28.34 -4.74
N GLY A 183 17.08 27.25 -5.49
CA GLY A 183 17.93 26.05 -5.46
C GLY A 183 17.36 24.83 -4.72
N LYS A 184 16.20 24.93 -4.09
CA LYS A 184 15.48 23.82 -3.51
C LYS A 184 14.50 23.23 -4.53
N HIS A 185 14.21 21.94 -4.45
CA HIS A 185 13.22 21.30 -5.31
C HIS A 185 12.38 20.28 -4.54
N LEU A 186 11.17 20.10 -5.02
CA LEU A 186 10.21 19.10 -4.56
C LEU A 186 10.51 17.79 -5.29
N ASP A 187 11.07 16.79 -4.61
CA ASP A 187 11.34 15.51 -5.28
C ASP A 187 10.11 14.60 -5.26
N THR A 188 9.62 14.31 -4.07
CA THR A 188 8.48 13.41 -3.89
C THR A 188 7.59 13.93 -2.79
N TYR A 189 6.30 13.88 -3.05
CA TYR A 189 5.29 14.17 -2.05
C TYR A 189 4.19 13.11 -2.09
N THR A 190 3.45 13.02 -1.01
CA THR A 190 2.24 12.23 -0.87
C THR A 190 1.11 13.14 -0.44
N VAL A 191 0.01 13.16 -1.16
CA VAL A 191 -1.27 13.69 -0.70
C VAL A 191 -2.14 12.50 -0.33
N TRP A 192 -2.57 12.44 0.92
CA TRP A 192 -3.49 11.43 1.43
C TRP A 192 -4.84 12.07 1.75
N MET A 193 -5.91 11.55 1.15
CA MET A 193 -7.26 11.92 1.53
C MET A 193 -7.71 11.06 2.71
N ASP A 194 -7.80 11.66 3.89
CA ASP A 194 -8.15 10.97 5.12
C ASP A 194 -9.65 11.04 5.39
N HIS A 195 -10.37 10.00 5.02
CA HIS A 195 -11.81 9.90 5.26
C HIS A 195 -12.18 9.74 6.73
N GLY A 196 -11.23 9.35 7.60
CA GLY A 196 -11.42 9.18 9.03
C GLY A 196 -11.12 10.44 9.86
N GLU A 197 -10.65 11.53 9.23
CA GLU A 197 -10.33 12.77 9.92
C GLU A 197 -11.59 13.51 10.37
N PRO A 198 -11.80 13.72 11.69
CA PRO A 198 -12.98 14.40 12.19
C PRO A 198 -12.96 15.93 11.95
N ASP A 199 -11.78 16.53 11.81
CA ASP A 199 -11.60 17.94 11.48
C ASP A 199 -11.57 18.10 9.95
N SER A 200 -12.67 18.58 9.37
CA SER A 200 -12.78 18.80 7.93
C SER A 200 -11.69 19.70 7.35
N ASN A 201 -11.09 20.59 8.17
CA ASN A 201 -9.97 21.43 7.75
C ASN A 201 -8.65 20.67 7.58
N LYS A 202 -8.59 19.41 7.99
CA LYS A 202 -7.41 18.54 7.91
C LYS A 202 -7.65 17.29 7.07
N ARG A 203 -8.74 17.25 6.31
CA ARG A 203 -9.14 16.10 5.50
C ARG A 203 -8.05 15.62 4.53
N TYR A 204 -7.31 16.54 3.95
CA TYR A 204 -6.16 16.21 3.11
C TYR A 204 -4.86 16.42 3.89
N LYS A 205 -3.97 15.45 3.80
CA LYS A 205 -2.66 15.46 4.45
C LYS A 205 -1.56 15.40 3.40
N TYR A 206 -0.66 16.35 3.47
CA TYR A 206 0.49 16.44 2.57
C TYR A 206 1.77 16.13 3.32
N PHE A 207 2.54 15.22 2.77
CA PHE A 207 3.88 14.88 3.24
C PHE A 207 4.85 15.04 2.08
N ALA A 208 5.96 15.70 2.29
CA ALA A 208 6.96 15.89 1.25
C ALA A 208 8.38 15.75 1.76
N THR A 209 9.25 15.34 0.86
CA THR A 209 10.70 15.42 1.02
C THR A 209 11.20 16.62 0.23
N GLU A 210 11.65 17.66 0.93
CA GLU A 210 12.23 18.85 0.33
C GLU A 210 13.75 18.80 0.38
N PHE A 211 14.39 19.12 -0.74
CA PHE A 211 15.84 19.20 -0.92
C PHE A 211 16.32 20.65 -0.91
N GLY A 212 17.60 20.84 -0.62
CA GLY A 212 18.23 22.15 -0.71
C GLY A 212 18.13 23.01 0.54
N TYR A 213 17.69 22.43 1.66
CA TYR A 213 17.66 23.09 2.96
C TYR A 213 19.08 23.27 3.52
N GLN A 214 19.36 24.39 4.23
CA GLN A 214 20.67 24.71 4.81
C GLN A 214 21.84 24.64 3.81
N ASN A 215 21.88 25.62 2.90
CA ASN A 215 22.93 25.76 1.88
C ASN A 215 23.05 24.55 0.92
N GLN A 216 21.89 24.06 0.45
CA GLN A 216 21.77 23.00 -0.57
C GLN A 216 22.23 21.59 -0.15
N LYS A 217 22.47 21.32 1.13
CA LYS A 217 22.94 20.01 1.60
C LYS A 217 21.93 19.24 2.47
N GLY A 218 20.85 19.89 2.90
CA GLY A 218 19.87 19.29 3.79
C GLY A 218 18.66 18.72 3.06
N ILE A 219 18.08 17.68 3.66
CA ILE A 219 16.79 17.09 3.27
C ILE A 219 15.90 17.19 4.50
N ARG A 220 14.65 17.61 4.31
CA ARG A 220 13.67 17.68 5.40
C ARG A 220 12.34 17.05 5.02
N LEU A 221 11.64 16.48 6.00
CA LEU A 221 10.24 16.12 5.86
C LEU A 221 9.36 17.30 6.23
N VAL A 222 8.27 17.47 5.48
CA VAL A 222 7.28 18.53 5.64
C VAL A 222 5.90 17.91 5.75
N TYR A 223 5.07 18.46 6.64
CA TYR A 223 3.67 18.10 6.81
C TYR A 223 2.78 19.32 6.67
N ARG A 224 1.66 19.18 5.96
CA ARG A 224 0.61 20.19 5.83
C ARG A 224 -0.76 19.53 5.83
N THR A 225 -1.78 20.31 6.12
CA THR A 225 -3.17 19.88 6.02
C THR A 225 -3.97 20.84 5.15
N SER A 226 -5.08 20.35 4.62
CA SER A 226 -6.00 21.13 3.80
C SER A 226 -7.43 20.61 3.94
N ALA A 227 -8.42 21.49 3.80
CA ALA A 227 -9.83 21.15 3.72
C ALA A 227 -10.25 20.66 2.33
N ASP A 228 -9.62 21.18 1.28
CA ASP A 228 -10.01 21.01 -0.12
C ASP A 228 -8.93 20.36 -1.02
N GLY A 229 -7.69 20.26 -0.50
CA GLY A 229 -6.53 19.80 -1.25
C GLY A 229 -5.94 20.84 -2.20
N ILE A 230 -6.40 22.09 -2.13
CA ILE A 230 -5.98 23.24 -2.91
C ILE A 230 -5.25 24.24 -2.02
N HIS A 231 -5.89 24.66 -0.91
CA HIS A 231 -5.36 25.62 0.05
C HIS A 231 -4.74 24.90 1.24
N TRP A 232 -3.45 25.00 1.38
CA TRP A 232 -2.67 24.25 2.36
C TRP A 232 -2.29 25.12 3.58
N SER A 233 -2.32 24.52 4.76
CA SER A 233 -1.81 25.13 5.97
C SER A 233 -0.33 25.50 5.86
N ASN A 234 0.17 26.33 6.77
CA ASN A 234 1.59 26.55 6.91
C ASN A 234 2.35 25.24 7.11
N ALA A 235 3.54 25.16 6.54
CA ALA A 235 4.36 23.97 6.66
C ALA A 235 4.78 23.72 8.11
N GLU A 236 4.50 22.52 8.60
CA GLU A 236 5.20 21.98 9.74
C GLU A 236 6.43 21.23 9.26
N VAL A 237 7.57 21.56 9.80
CA VAL A 237 8.86 21.11 9.30
C VAL A 237 9.57 20.31 10.37
N ALA A 238 10.15 19.19 9.99
CA ALA A 238 11.03 18.40 10.85
C ALA A 238 12.12 19.28 11.45
N LYS A 239 12.25 19.26 12.77
CA LYS A 239 13.26 20.08 13.50
C LYS A 239 14.69 19.60 13.28
N ASN A 240 14.87 18.37 12.87
CA ASN A 240 16.16 17.71 12.70
C ASN A 240 16.41 17.40 11.23
N ASN A 241 17.67 17.46 10.80
CA ASN A 241 18.10 17.01 9.49
C ASN A 241 17.89 15.51 9.40
N LEU A 242 16.75 15.10 8.86
CA LEU A 242 16.53 13.70 8.54
C LEU A 242 17.46 13.26 7.42
N THR A 243 17.95 12.05 7.52
CA THR A 243 18.51 11.32 6.38
C THR A 243 17.39 10.75 5.52
N ALA A 244 16.27 11.47 5.37
CA ALA A 244 15.26 11.14 4.38
C ALA A 244 15.91 11.18 2.99
N ALA A 245 15.57 10.24 2.15
CA ALA A 245 15.99 10.23 0.76
C ALA A 245 14.78 10.55 -0.13
N ASP A 246 15.05 10.83 -1.41
CA ASP A 246 14.02 10.89 -2.44
C ASP A 246 13.08 9.67 -2.39
N ARG A 247 11.86 9.80 -2.84
CA ARG A 247 10.86 8.72 -2.89
C ARG A 247 10.46 8.14 -1.51
N THR A 248 10.55 8.93 -0.45
CA THR A 248 9.96 8.63 0.86
C THR A 248 8.46 8.93 0.80
N THR A 249 7.61 7.99 1.19
CA THR A 249 6.14 8.09 1.08
C THR A 249 5.47 7.75 2.41
N VAL A 250 4.21 8.17 2.56
CA VAL A 250 3.41 7.95 3.76
C VAL A 250 2.10 7.28 3.37
N PHE A 251 1.63 6.36 4.19
CA PHE A 251 0.30 5.75 4.06
C PHE A 251 -0.35 5.53 5.42
N TYR A 252 -1.66 5.36 5.41
CA TYR A 252 -2.43 4.99 6.60
C TYR A 252 -2.75 3.49 6.57
N ASN A 253 -2.47 2.80 7.68
CA ASN A 253 -2.92 1.43 7.91
C ASN A 253 -4.17 1.46 8.80
N PRO A 254 -5.37 1.31 8.23
CA PRO A 254 -6.60 1.42 8.99
C PRO A 254 -6.86 0.21 9.90
N PHE A 255 -6.26 -0.93 9.63
CA PHE A 255 -6.39 -2.15 10.42
C PHE A 255 -5.74 -2.01 11.80
N ARG A 256 -4.68 -1.20 11.88
CA ARG A 256 -3.96 -0.87 13.12
C ARG A 256 -4.15 0.59 13.55
N LYS A 257 -4.83 1.39 12.75
CA LYS A 257 -5.06 2.83 12.97
C LYS A 257 -3.75 3.62 13.16
N VAL A 258 -2.74 3.31 12.34
CA VAL A 258 -1.44 3.96 12.37
C VAL A 258 -1.08 4.54 11.01
N TRP A 259 -0.42 5.69 11.04
CA TRP A 259 0.29 6.26 9.90
C TRP A 259 1.67 5.64 9.79
N VAL A 260 2.10 5.35 8.59
CA VAL A 260 3.38 4.70 8.31
C VAL A 260 4.20 5.54 7.35
N LEU A 261 5.43 5.84 7.74
CA LEU A 261 6.44 6.43 6.88
C LEU A 261 7.27 5.32 6.24
N SER A 262 7.09 5.15 4.93
CA SER A 262 7.93 4.29 4.08
C SER A 262 9.20 5.06 3.72
N GLN A 263 10.16 5.09 4.65
CA GLN A 263 11.39 5.86 4.49
C GLN A 263 12.35 5.15 3.56
N LYS A 264 12.74 5.78 2.45
CA LYS A 264 13.77 5.25 1.58
C LYS A 264 15.14 5.35 2.24
N CYS A 265 15.86 4.24 2.27
CA CYS A 265 17.25 4.17 2.64
C CYS A 265 18.11 3.97 1.38
N GLY A 266 19.09 4.84 1.14
CA GLY A 266 19.96 4.79 -0.05
C GLY A 266 21.32 4.16 0.21
N LYS A 267 21.71 3.99 1.48
CA LYS A 267 22.96 3.35 1.90
C LYS A 267 22.68 2.46 3.09
N CYS A 268 23.29 1.31 3.09
CA CYS A 268 23.38 0.50 4.30
C CYS A 268 24.21 1.24 5.35
N ARG A 269 23.55 1.97 6.23
CA ARG A 269 24.15 2.57 7.43
C ARG A 269 23.74 1.74 8.61
N GLY A 270 24.68 1.08 9.24
CA GLY A 270 24.44 0.16 10.34
C GLY A 270 25.11 -1.18 10.10
N ASP A 271 24.60 -2.21 10.70
CA ASP A 271 25.15 -3.55 10.56
C ASP A 271 25.13 -3.99 9.08
N ALA A 272 26.33 -4.22 8.54
CA ALA A 272 26.52 -4.72 7.17
C ALA A 272 25.83 -6.08 6.94
N SER A 273 25.48 -6.79 8.02
CA SER A 273 24.74 -8.06 7.96
C SER A 273 23.31 -7.89 7.43
N LEU A 274 22.70 -6.73 7.61
CA LEU A 274 21.32 -6.41 7.20
C LEU A 274 21.19 -5.95 5.75
N CYS A 275 22.30 -5.76 5.07
CA CYS A 275 22.35 -5.25 3.71
C CYS A 275 22.68 -6.36 2.73
N ALA A 276 21.96 -6.44 1.61
CA ALA A 276 22.19 -7.44 0.56
C ALA A 276 23.56 -7.29 -0.14
N HIS A 277 24.30 -6.20 0.11
CA HIS A 277 25.54 -5.82 -0.57
C HIS A 277 26.63 -5.40 0.42
N SER A 278 27.86 -5.30 -0.08
CA SER A 278 29.04 -4.91 0.71
C SER A 278 28.87 -3.54 1.36
N PRO A 279 29.49 -3.29 2.53
CA PRO A 279 29.47 -1.97 3.17
C PRO A 279 29.91 -0.87 2.21
N GLY A 280 29.04 0.17 2.07
CA GLY A 280 29.32 1.32 1.21
C GLY A 280 28.67 1.30 -0.18
N GLU A 281 28.13 0.17 -0.64
CA GLU A 281 27.35 0.10 -1.87
C GLU A 281 25.99 0.77 -1.70
N GLN A 282 25.49 1.42 -2.76
CA GLN A 282 24.14 1.94 -2.78
C GLN A 282 23.14 0.78 -2.88
N HIS A 283 22.30 0.62 -1.90
CA HIS A 283 21.21 -0.34 -1.91
C HIS A 283 19.92 0.32 -1.45
N ARG A 284 18.98 0.52 -2.37
CA ARG A 284 17.70 1.13 -2.06
C ARG A 284 16.78 0.11 -1.40
N SER A 285 16.34 0.45 -0.20
CA SER A 285 15.42 -0.35 0.63
C SER A 285 14.46 0.59 1.37
N ARG A 286 13.60 0.04 2.22
CA ARG A 286 12.65 0.78 3.06
C ARG A 286 12.90 0.51 4.53
N HIS A 287 12.76 1.57 5.31
CA HIS A 287 12.59 1.51 6.76
C HIS A 287 11.15 1.84 7.10
N TYR A 288 10.64 1.22 8.13
CA TYR A 288 9.29 1.34 8.63
C TYR A 288 9.28 2.17 9.90
N ILE A 289 8.47 3.22 9.90
CA ILE A 289 8.24 4.07 11.06
C ILE A 289 6.74 4.28 11.16
N GLU A 290 6.15 4.04 12.32
CA GLU A 290 4.71 4.22 12.52
C GLU A 290 4.38 5.15 13.68
N ASN A 291 3.25 5.84 13.57
CA ASN A 291 2.67 6.61 14.66
C ASN A 291 1.16 6.78 14.45
N THR A 292 0.40 6.89 15.52
CA THR A 292 -1.05 7.22 15.46
C THR A 292 -1.29 8.67 15.05
N ASP A 293 -0.36 9.57 15.35
CA ASP A 293 -0.39 10.97 14.93
C ASP A 293 0.51 11.17 13.70
N PRO A 294 -0.05 11.55 12.52
CA PRO A 294 0.72 11.75 11.30
C PRO A 294 1.82 12.81 11.42
N LYS A 295 1.61 13.80 12.27
CA LYS A 295 2.60 14.85 12.53
C LYS A 295 3.87 14.29 13.20
N LYS A 296 3.74 13.26 14.03
CA LYS A 296 4.88 12.62 14.68
C LYS A 296 5.82 11.92 13.72
N LEU A 297 5.35 11.54 12.55
CA LEU A 297 6.20 10.93 11.52
C LEU A 297 7.31 11.87 11.02
N ILE A 298 7.09 13.19 11.02
CA ILE A 298 8.12 14.17 10.61
C ILE A 298 9.04 14.56 11.77
N GLU A 299 8.71 14.22 13.01
CA GLU A 299 9.53 14.51 14.20
C GLU A 299 10.62 13.45 14.45
N VAL A 300 10.62 12.37 13.67
CA VAL A 300 11.59 11.27 13.80
C VAL A 300 13.02 11.80 13.66
N ASN A 301 13.83 11.52 14.67
CA ASN A 301 15.20 12.00 14.73
C ASN A 301 16.15 11.13 13.89
N SER A 302 17.23 11.73 13.41
CA SER A 302 18.29 11.03 12.67
C SER A 302 19.24 10.21 13.57
N SER A 303 19.00 10.13 14.90
CA SER A 303 19.75 9.28 15.81
C SER A 303 19.54 7.79 15.42
N ASN A 304 20.52 6.96 15.74
CA ASN A 304 20.49 5.54 15.34
C ASN A 304 19.28 4.77 15.92
N GLU A 305 18.73 5.21 17.04
CA GLU A 305 17.64 4.57 17.77
C GLU A 305 16.24 4.92 17.22
N GLU A 306 16.10 6.04 16.47
CA GLU A 306 14.81 6.55 15.97
C GLU A 306 14.64 6.41 14.45
N ARG A 307 15.54 5.69 13.77
CA ARG A 307 15.51 5.55 12.29
C ARG A 307 14.44 4.61 11.77
N GLY A 308 13.61 4.05 12.63
CA GLY A 308 12.72 2.99 12.29
C GLY A 308 13.43 1.65 12.03
N VAL A 309 12.65 0.60 11.85
CA VAL A 309 13.19 -0.74 11.59
C VAL A 309 13.43 -0.94 10.09
N TYR A 310 14.45 -1.70 9.73
CA TYR A 310 14.58 -2.17 8.35
C TYR A 310 13.33 -2.96 7.98
N TRP A 311 12.71 -2.59 6.89
CA TRP A 311 11.42 -3.17 6.49
C TRP A 311 11.57 -4.15 5.35
N VAL A 312 11.83 -3.63 4.16
CA VAL A 312 11.85 -4.43 2.94
C VAL A 312 12.77 -3.84 1.87
N GLY A 313 13.37 -4.72 1.09
CA GLY A 313 14.16 -4.40 -0.11
C GLY A 313 13.76 -5.27 -1.29
N ALA A 314 14.48 -5.14 -2.38
CA ALA A 314 14.42 -6.11 -3.47
C ALA A 314 15.13 -7.41 -3.03
N ASP A 315 14.68 -8.53 -3.57
CA ASP A 315 15.23 -9.86 -3.29
C ASP A 315 15.62 -10.61 -4.58
N HIS A 316 16.21 -11.79 -4.44
CA HIS A 316 16.76 -12.57 -5.55
C HIS A 316 15.70 -13.10 -6.54
N LEU A 317 14.41 -13.04 -6.20
CA LEU A 317 13.30 -13.43 -7.08
C LEU A 317 12.80 -12.25 -7.92
N ASP A 318 13.22 -11.02 -7.61
CA ASP A 318 12.85 -9.85 -8.39
C ASP A 318 13.49 -9.86 -9.78
N PRO A 319 12.85 -9.27 -10.80
CA PRO A 319 13.37 -9.26 -12.15
C PRO A 319 14.67 -8.47 -12.26
N GLU A 320 15.58 -8.98 -13.08
CA GLU A 320 16.79 -8.30 -13.52
C GLU A 320 16.55 -7.51 -14.81
N HIS A 321 17.53 -6.66 -15.17
CA HIS A 321 17.50 -5.97 -16.45
C HIS A 321 17.56 -6.98 -17.59
N PRO A 322 16.67 -6.89 -18.62
CA PRO A 322 16.66 -7.84 -19.71
C PRO A 322 17.94 -7.85 -20.56
N ASP A 323 18.61 -6.69 -20.68
CA ASP A 323 19.88 -6.59 -21.37
C ASP A 323 21.02 -6.94 -20.38
N PRO A 324 21.74 -8.06 -20.64
CA PRO A 324 22.75 -8.58 -19.70
C PRO A 324 24.00 -7.69 -19.56
N LYS A 325 24.14 -6.64 -20.35
CA LYS A 325 25.23 -5.66 -20.17
C LYS A 325 25.03 -4.81 -18.92
N PHE A 326 23.78 -4.61 -18.47
CA PHE A 326 23.45 -3.90 -17.24
C PHE A 326 23.31 -4.91 -16.10
N ARG A 327 24.38 -5.02 -15.29
CA ARG A 327 24.47 -6.02 -14.21
C ARG A 327 24.26 -5.43 -12.81
N GLU A 328 23.61 -4.26 -12.75
CA GLU A 328 23.31 -3.63 -11.48
C GLU A 328 22.40 -4.53 -10.64
N PRO A 329 22.69 -4.69 -9.35
CA PRO A 329 21.79 -5.40 -8.45
C PRO A 329 20.41 -4.73 -8.44
N ARG A 330 19.35 -5.54 -8.51
CA ARG A 330 17.98 -5.06 -8.39
C ARG A 330 17.76 -4.36 -7.04
N GLN A 331 17.01 -3.24 -7.04
CA GLN A 331 16.82 -2.41 -5.85
C GLN A 331 15.35 -1.97 -5.73
N LEU A 332 14.85 -1.81 -4.51
CA LEU A 332 13.51 -1.27 -4.25
C LEU A 332 13.54 0.26 -4.33
N TYR A 333 13.16 0.80 -5.48
CA TYR A 333 13.23 2.24 -5.75
C TYR A 333 12.10 3.03 -5.08
N ASN A 334 10.87 2.55 -5.18
CA ASN A 334 9.69 3.10 -4.53
C ASN A 334 8.80 2.00 -3.96
N PHE A 335 8.01 2.34 -2.94
CA PHE A 335 7.08 1.42 -2.31
C PHE A 335 5.88 2.18 -1.78
N ASP A 336 4.82 2.21 -2.57
CA ASP A 336 3.53 2.79 -2.21
C ASP A 336 2.60 1.68 -1.71
N VAL A 337 1.92 1.94 -0.59
CA VAL A 337 1.02 0.99 0.05
C VAL A 337 -0.35 1.62 0.23
N THR A 338 -1.39 0.84 -0.04
CA THR A 338 -2.79 1.28 0.06
C THR A 338 -3.65 0.16 0.65
N PRO A 339 -4.57 0.43 1.58
CA PRO A 339 -5.52 -0.57 2.05
C PRO A 339 -6.53 -0.90 0.94
N TYR A 340 -6.75 -2.19 0.71
CA TYR A 340 -7.74 -2.67 -0.24
C TYR A 340 -8.47 -3.89 0.30
N GLU A 341 -9.80 -3.82 0.41
CA GLU A 341 -10.67 -4.83 1.01
C GLU A 341 -10.16 -5.27 2.39
N SER A 342 -9.73 -6.51 2.56
CA SER A 342 -9.24 -7.07 3.83
C SER A 342 -7.70 -7.11 3.94
N LEU A 343 -6.97 -6.38 3.11
CA LEU A 343 -5.49 -6.43 3.09
C LEU A 343 -4.85 -5.08 2.72
N MET A 344 -3.55 -4.98 2.94
CA MET A 344 -2.72 -3.90 2.41
C MET A 344 -2.10 -4.35 1.10
N LEU A 345 -2.29 -3.56 0.05
CA LEU A 345 -1.69 -3.76 -1.26
C LEU A 345 -0.41 -2.91 -1.38
N GLY A 346 0.71 -3.54 -1.69
CA GLY A 346 2.00 -2.89 -1.89
C GLY A 346 2.42 -2.88 -3.36
N MET A 347 2.78 -1.71 -3.87
CA MET A 347 3.33 -1.51 -5.22
C MET A 347 4.85 -1.36 -5.12
N PHE A 348 5.57 -2.42 -5.48
CA PHE A 348 7.02 -2.51 -5.42
C PHE A 348 7.62 -2.02 -6.74
N SER A 349 8.17 -0.82 -6.75
CA SER A 349 8.92 -0.30 -7.90
C SER A 349 10.35 -0.83 -7.87
N ILE A 350 10.64 -1.80 -8.73
CA ILE A 350 11.94 -2.47 -8.80
C ILE A 350 12.82 -1.83 -9.86
N TRP A 351 13.88 -1.20 -9.40
CA TRP A 351 14.92 -0.63 -10.25
C TRP A 351 15.94 -1.71 -10.63
N GLN A 352 16.30 -1.75 -11.91
CA GLN A 352 17.10 -2.81 -12.54
C GLN A 352 18.34 -2.26 -13.29
N GLY A 353 18.75 -1.00 -13.04
CA GLY A 353 19.79 -0.33 -13.82
C GLY A 353 19.26 0.36 -15.08
N PRO A 354 20.14 0.95 -15.90
CA PRO A 354 21.53 1.24 -15.61
C PRO A 354 21.75 2.29 -14.51
N THR A 355 22.99 2.55 -14.13
CA THR A 355 23.35 3.64 -13.21
C THR A 355 22.99 5.01 -13.81
N ASN A 356 23.01 6.08 -13.00
CA ASN A 356 22.77 7.43 -13.51
C ASN A 356 23.75 7.80 -14.62
N LYS A 357 25.05 7.51 -14.40
CA LYS A 357 26.12 7.81 -15.34
C LYS A 357 25.92 7.09 -16.67
N GLU A 358 25.69 5.77 -16.63
CA GLU A 358 25.45 4.99 -17.84
C GLU A 358 24.17 5.42 -18.58
N ALA A 359 23.11 5.75 -17.84
CA ALA A 359 21.86 6.25 -18.42
C ALA A 359 22.08 7.56 -19.18
N GLU A 360 22.85 8.49 -18.62
CA GLU A 360 23.21 9.77 -19.25
C GLU A 360 24.10 9.56 -20.47
N GLU A 361 25.17 8.77 -20.36
CA GLU A 361 26.11 8.48 -21.44
C GLU A 361 25.47 7.78 -22.64
N LEU A 362 24.51 6.90 -22.38
CA LEU A 362 23.85 6.09 -23.41
C LEU A 362 22.50 6.68 -23.88
N GLY A 363 22.03 7.78 -23.29
CA GLY A 363 20.71 8.35 -23.59
C GLY A 363 19.56 7.39 -23.28
N LEU A 364 19.71 6.55 -22.25
CA LEU A 364 18.74 5.53 -21.85
C LEU A 364 18.01 5.92 -20.56
N GLN A 365 16.86 5.26 -20.31
CA GLN A 365 16.17 5.35 -19.03
C GLN A 365 16.72 4.31 -18.04
N LYS A 366 16.66 4.65 -16.78
CA LYS A 366 16.84 3.67 -15.70
C LYS A 366 15.62 2.77 -15.64
N ARG A 367 15.79 1.48 -15.88
CA ARG A 367 14.68 0.55 -15.91
C ARG A 367 14.05 0.41 -14.51
N ASN A 368 12.74 0.63 -14.47
CA ASN A 368 11.94 0.51 -13.26
C ASN A 368 10.56 -0.03 -13.64
N ASP A 369 10.14 -1.09 -12.99
CA ASP A 369 8.86 -1.77 -13.20
C ASP A 369 8.13 -1.90 -11.87
N ILE A 370 6.79 -2.02 -11.88
CA ILE A 370 5.95 -2.15 -10.70
C ILE A 370 5.51 -3.61 -10.55
N LEU A 371 5.78 -4.19 -9.39
CA LEU A 371 5.32 -5.51 -8.96
C LEU A 371 4.37 -5.36 -7.78
N LEU A 372 3.52 -6.37 -7.53
CA LEU A 372 2.61 -6.35 -6.39
C LEU A 372 3.11 -7.20 -5.23
N GLY A 373 2.68 -6.80 -4.03
CA GLY A 373 2.75 -7.57 -2.81
C GLY A 373 1.51 -7.36 -1.96
N PHE A 374 1.16 -8.35 -1.15
CA PHE A 374 -0.05 -8.39 -0.34
C PHE A 374 0.33 -8.60 1.12
N SER A 375 -0.33 -7.87 2.02
CA SER A 375 -0.08 -8.00 3.46
C SER A 375 -1.39 -8.05 4.23
N ARG A 376 -1.47 -8.96 5.20
CA ARG A 376 -2.62 -9.10 6.09
C ARG A 376 -2.39 -8.53 7.49
N ASP A 377 -1.16 -8.11 7.78
CA ASP A 377 -0.77 -7.44 9.03
C ASP A 377 -0.24 -6.00 8.82
N GLY A 378 -0.08 -5.59 7.54
CA GLY A 378 0.40 -4.26 7.17
C GLY A 378 1.93 -4.09 7.22
N PHE A 379 2.67 -5.16 7.58
CA PHE A 379 4.12 -5.14 7.67
C PHE A 379 4.79 -6.22 6.83
N HIS A 380 4.34 -7.48 6.93
CA HIS A 380 4.90 -8.59 6.16
C HIS A 380 4.15 -8.72 4.83
N PHE A 381 4.88 -8.56 3.72
CA PHE A 381 4.32 -8.63 2.37
C PHE A 381 4.68 -9.95 1.68
N SER A 382 3.66 -10.74 1.38
CA SER A 382 3.75 -11.87 0.44
C SER A 382 3.83 -11.34 -0.99
N ARG A 383 4.76 -11.87 -1.78
CA ARG A 383 4.95 -11.52 -3.19
C ARG A 383 4.99 -12.80 -4.04
N PRO A 384 3.85 -13.49 -4.17
CA PRO A 384 3.79 -14.81 -4.79
C PRO A 384 4.01 -14.78 -6.31
N ASP A 385 3.65 -13.67 -6.97
CA ASP A 385 3.91 -13.42 -8.39
C ASP A 385 5.02 -12.36 -8.54
N ARG A 386 6.08 -12.70 -9.25
CA ARG A 386 7.22 -11.81 -9.52
C ARG A 386 7.19 -11.22 -10.92
N ARG A 387 6.11 -11.43 -11.67
CA ARG A 387 5.91 -10.77 -12.95
C ARG A 387 5.65 -9.29 -12.74
N ARG A 388 6.00 -8.51 -13.73
CA ARG A 388 5.77 -7.08 -13.76
C ARG A 388 4.27 -6.81 -13.90
N PHE A 389 3.66 -6.30 -12.85
CA PHE A 389 2.23 -5.95 -12.84
C PHE A 389 1.95 -4.76 -13.77
N ILE A 390 2.79 -3.70 -13.68
CA ILE A 390 2.85 -2.60 -14.64
C ILE A 390 4.30 -2.51 -15.12
N SER A 391 4.53 -2.73 -16.40
CA SER A 391 5.87 -2.77 -16.97
C SER A 391 6.20 -1.54 -17.80
N SER A 392 7.45 -1.13 -17.72
CA SER A 392 8.07 -0.32 -18.76
C SER A 392 8.26 -1.14 -20.04
N THR A 393 8.55 -0.47 -21.13
CA THR A 393 8.93 -1.12 -22.39
C THR A 393 10.32 -0.65 -22.83
N TRP A 394 10.96 -1.41 -23.71
CA TRP A 394 12.22 -1.02 -24.36
C TRP A 394 12.00 -0.54 -25.80
N ASP A 395 10.74 -0.31 -26.19
CA ASP A 395 10.38 0.40 -27.41
C ASP A 395 10.67 1.91 -27.24
N GLU A 396 11.67 2.40 -27.94
CA GLU A 396 12.15 3.78 -27.85
C GLU A 396 11.09 4.82 -28.24
N LYS A 397 10.06 4.45 -29.00
CA LYS A 397 8.96 5.32 -29.39
C LYS A 397 7.86 5.39 -28.33
N SER A 398 7.94 4.57 -27.30
CA SER A 398 6.93 4.53 -26.26
C SER A 398 7.08 5.67 -25.24
N TRP A 399 5.95 6.21 -24.83
CA TRP A 399 5.87 7.20 -23.75
C TRP A 399 6.26 6.63 -22.36
N ARG A 400 6.34 5.31 -22.20
CA ARG A 400 6.77 4.58 -20.99
C ARG A 400 8.08 3.81 -21.21
N PHE A 401 9.00 4.37 -21.96
CA PHE A 401 10.29 3.78 -22.25
C PHE A 401 11.14 3.63 -20.98
N GLY A 402 11.42 2.41 -20.58
CA GLY A 402 12.36 2.04 -19.51
C GLY A 402 11.92 2.35 -18.08
N ASN A 403 10.97 3.28 -17.83
CA ASN A 403 10.65 3.68 -16.45
C ASN A 403 9.16 3.93 -16.23
N VAL A 404 8.58 3.18 -15.29
CA VAL A 404 7.24 3.41 -14.74
C VAL A 404 7.31 3.46 -13.22
N GLN A 405 6.44 4.28 -12.59
CA GLN A 405 6.37 4.41 -11.13
C GLN A 405 4.91 4.57 -10.69
N SER A 406 4.60 4.04 -9.50
CA SER A 406 3.27 4.04 -8.91
C SER A 406 2.82 5.42 -8.41
N SER A 407 1.52 5.54 -8.17
CA SER A 407 0.87 6.64 -7.48
C SER A 407 0.29 6.15 -6.15
N VAL A 408 0.36 6.97 -5.12
CA VAL A 408 -0.36 6.74 -3.86
C VAL A 408 -1.87 6.80 -4.10
N GLY A 409 -2.66 6.07 -3.32
CA GLY A 409 -4.11 5.97 -3.44
C GLY A 409 -4.60 4.92 -4.43
N SER A 410 -3.77 4.44 -5.35
CA SER A 410 -4.13 3.31 -6.23
C SER A 410 -4.20 1.98 -5.46
N PRO A 411 -5.17 1.08 -5.75
CA PRO A 411 -6.19 1.21 -6.79
C PRO A 411 -7.38 2.09 -6.39
N LEU A 412 -8.09 2.59 -7.40
CA LEU A 412 -9.42 3.17 -7.26
C LEU A 412 -10.47 2.23 -7.85
N VAL A 413 -11.64 2.15 -7.24
CA VAL A 413 -12.72 1.26 -7.70
C VAL A 413 -13.59 1.99 -8.72
N ALA A 414 -13.67 1.43 -9.93
CA ALA A 414 -14.50 1.95 -11.02
C ALA A 414 -15.45 0.83 -11.51
N GLY A 415 -16.58 0.67 -10.81
CA GLY A 415 -17.54 -0.40 -11.08
C GLY A 415 -16.95 -1.79 -10.84
N ASP A 416 -16.82 -2.57 -11.91
CA ASP A 416 -16.26 -3.92 -11.93
C ASP A 416 -14.74 -3.96 -12.15
N LYS A 417 -14.08 -2.80 -12.13
CA LYS A 417 -12.65 -2.63 -12.41
C LYS A 417 -11.91 -1.91 -11.30
N LEU A 418 -10.58 -2.11 -11.27
CA LEU A 418 -9.64 -1.36 -10.47
C LEU A 418 -8.73 -0.56 -11.38
N TYR A 419 -8.59 0.74 -11.07
CA TYR A 419 -7.77 1.71 -11.78
C TYR A 419 -6.46 1.94 -11.03
N PHE A 420 -5.34 1.79 -11.75
CA PHE A 420 -3.99 2.04 -11.24
C PHE A 420 -3.35 3.15 -12.08
N TYR A 421 -3.13 4.30 -11.47
CA TYR A 421 -2.41 5.38 -12.13
C TYR A 421 -0.91 5.23 -11.93
N PHE A 422 -0.15 5.55 -12.97
CA PHE A 422 1.29 5.42 -12.93
C PHE A 422 1.97 6.44 -13.82
N SER A 423 3.22 6.79 -13.50
CA SER A 423 4.06 7.66 -14.31
C SER A 423 4.83 6.85 -15.35
N GLY A 424 4.87 7.30 -16.59
CA GLY A 424 5.71 6.73 -17.65
C GLY A 424 6.65 7.79 -18.23
N ARG A 425 7.88 7.40 -18.57
CA ARG A 425 8.89 8.30 -19.13
C ARG A 425 9.16 7.98 -20.60
N ALA A 426 9.17 9.01 -21.45
CA ALA A 426 9.59 8.90 -22.84
C ALA A 426 11.13 8.97 -22.95
N LYS A 427 11.68 8.43 -24.04
CA LYS A 427 13.10 8.59 -24.37
C LYS A 427 13.38 10.03 -24.81
N ALA A 428 14.49 10.62 -24.38
CA ALA A 428 14.86 12.00 -24.69
C ALA A 428 14.95 12.27 -26.19
N SER A 429 15.55 11.35 -26.96
CA SER A 429 15.73 11.50 -28.41
C SER A 429 14.41 11.54 -29.21
N THR A 430 13.28 11.17 -28.64
CA THR A 430 11.99 11.20 -29.36
C THR A 430 11.41 12.60 -29.49
N GLY A 431 11.76 13.52 -28.60
CA GLY A 431 11.12 14.85 -28.54
C GLY A 431 9.61 14.80 -28.35
N MET A 432 9.06 13.70 -27.83
CA MET A 432 7.62 13.39 -27.82
C MET A 432 6.73 14.51 -27.26
N TYR A 433 7.21 15.23 -26.26
CA TYR A 433 6.48 16.34 -25.63
C TYR A 433 7.09 17.69 -25.91
N ASN A 434 8.09 17.78 -26.83
CA ASN A 434 8.71 19.05 -27.15
C ASN A 434 7.74 19.97 -27.90
N ARG A 435 7.64 21.23 -27.48
CA ARG A 435 6.79 22.24 -28.10
C ARG A 435 7.32 23.65 -27.81
N ASP A 436 6.92 24.61 -28.61
CA ASP A 436 7.17 26.06 -28.44
C ASP A 436 8.63 26.40 -28.19
N GLY A 437 9.57 25.67 -28.84
CA GLY A 437 11.00 25.81 -28.65
C GLY A 437 11.54 25.26 -27.33
N LYS A 438 10.68 24.71 -26.47
CA LYS A 438 11.04 24.06 -25.21
C LYS A 438 11.29 22.57 -25.46
N ASN A 439 12.52 22.16 -25.44
CA ASN A 439 12.94 20.79 -25.71
C ASN A 439 13.46 20.12 -24.44
N SER A 440 13.03 18.88 -24.20
CA SER A 440 13.65 18.04 -23.19
C SER A 440 15.05 17.64 -23.65
N ASN A 441 16.08 18.09 -22.94
CA ASN A 441 17.48 17.91 -23.31
C ASN A 441 18.24 16.97 -22.38
N SER A 442 17.56 16.34 -21.45
CA SER A 442 18.15 15.37 -20.53
C SER A 442 17.89 13.92 -20.99
N TRP A 443 18.37 12.98 -20.22
CA TRP A 443 18.09 11.54 -20.39
C TRP A 443 16.58 11.17 -20.33
N SER A 444 15.68 12.13 -20.13
CA SER A 444 14.22 11.92 -20.12
C SER A 444 13.55 12.81 -21.17
N GLY A 445 12.81 12.22 -22.08
CA GLY A 445 12.01 12.93 -23.10
C GLY A 445 10.70 13.52 -22.57
N GLY A 446 10.49 13.49 -21.26
CA GLY A 446 9.29 13.95 -20.59
C GLY A 446 8.54 12.80 -19.91
N VAL A 447 7.59 13.16 -19.04
CA VAL A 447 6.84 12.22 -18.21
C VAL A 447 5.35 12.52 -18.30
N ALA A 448 4.56 11.46 -18.46
CA ALA A 448 3.12 11.52 -18.54
C ALA A 448 2.47 10.47 -17.61
N THR A 449 1.17 10.58 -17.42
CA THR A 449 0.38 9.65 -16.60
C THR A 449 -0.31 8.60 -17.44
N GLY A 450 -0.22 7.35 -17.03
CA GLY A 450 -0.97 6.25 -17.59
C GLY A 450 -1.98 5.66 -16.62
N LEU A 451 -2.90 4.90 -17.18
CA LEU A 451 -3.90 4.11 -16.50
C LEU A 451 -3.71 2.63 -16.85
N ALA A 452 -3.57 1.80 -15.82
CA ALA A 452 -3.60 0.36 -15.91
C ALA A 452 -4.83 -0.17 -15.18
N ILE A 453 -5.41 -1.26 -15.68
CA ILE A 453 -6.73 -1.74 -15.28
C ILE A 453 -6.67 -3.24 -15.03
N ILE A 454 -7.36 -3.70 -13.98
CA ILE A 454 -7.70 -5.10 -13.77
C ILE A 454 -9.19 -5.23 -13.40
N ARG A 455 -9.71 -6.45 -13.45
CA ARG A 455 -10.99 -6.78 -12.83
C ARG A 455 -10.98 -6.41 -11.33
N ARG A 456 -12.09 -5.96 -10.77
CA ARG A 456 -12.23 -5.80 -9.31
C ARG A 456 -11.86 -7.11 -8.61
N ASP A 457 -10.99 -7.06 -7.59
CA ASP A 457 -10.37 -8.21 -6.91
C ASP A 457 -9.48 -9.12 -7.80
N GLY A 458 -9.27 -8.75 -9.05
CA GLY A 458 -8.65 -9.57 -10.09
C GLY A 458 -7.14 -9.74 -10.00
N PHE A 459 -6.55 -9.66 -8.82
CA PHE A 459 -5.11 -9.93 -8.62
C PHE A 459 -4.76 -11.40 -8.78
N ALA A 460 -5.65 -12.26 -8.29
CA ALA A 460 -5.56 -13.72 -8.41
C ALA A 460 -6.95 -14.34 -8.43
N SER A 461 -7.05 -15.51 -9.07
CA SER A 461 -8.20 -16.40 -8.97
C SER A 461 -7.76 -17.82 -8.62
N VAL A 462 -8.71 -18.64 -8.21
CA VAL A 462 -8.58 -20.09 -8.15
C VAL A 462 -9.51 -20.71 -9.20
N ASP A 463 -8.95 -21.53 -10.09
CA ASP A 463 -9.56 -21.90 -11.36
C ASP A 463 -9.89 -23.38 -11.43
N ALA A 464 -11.04 -23.71 -12.02
CA ALA A 464 -11.45 -25.05 -12.39
C ALA A 464 -11.57 -25.22 -13.90
N LYS A 465 -11.14 -26.39 -14.39
CA LYS A 465 -11.43 -26.89 -15.74
C LYS A 465 -12.81 -27.55 -15.78
N ALA A 466 -13.19 -28.12 -16.94
CA ALA A 466 -14.47 -28.81 -17.12
C ALA A 466 -14.71 -29.98 -16.15
N GLY A 467 -13.65 -30.61 -15.64
CA GLY A 467 -13.77 -31.66 -14.62
C GLY A 467 -14.11 -31.17 -13.22
N GLY A 468 -14.17 -29.85 -13.03
CA GLY A 468 -14.45 -29.24 -11.75
C GLY A 468 -13.31 -29.35 -10.72
N GLY A 469 -13.54 -28.74 -9.58
CA GLY A 469 -12.65 -28.79 -8.42
C GLY A 469 -13.28 -28.15 -7.21
N THR A 470 -12.60 -28.25 -6.07
CA THR A 470 -13.07 -27.73 -4.79
C THR A 470 -12.03 -26.90 -4.09
N LEU A 471 -12.49 -25.94 -3.29
CA LEU A 471 -11.69 -25.20 -2.32
C LEU A 471 -12.43 -25.20 -0.99
N THR A 472 -11.75 -25.63 0.07
CA THR A 472 -12.26 -25.55 1.46
C THR A 472 -11.47 -24.50 2.20
N THR A 473 -12.17 -23.57 2.85
CA THR A 473 -11.52 -22.54 3.68
C THR A 473 -11.03 -23.13 5.00
N ARG A 474 -10.06 -22.47 5.62
CA ARG A 474 -9.82 -22.62 7.06
C ARG A 474 -11.08 -22.26 7.82
N PRO A 475 -11.19 -22.59 9.12
CA PRO A 475 -12.31 -22.10 9.95
C PRO A 475 -12.37 -20.57 9.92
N VAL A 476 -13.55 -20.03 9.62
CA VAL A 476 -13.83 -18.60 9.59
C VAL A 476 -14.99 -18.27 10.50
N THR A 477 -15.02 -17.05 11.03
CA THR A 477 -16.19 -16.48 11.73
C THR A 477 -16.63 -15.20 11.04
N PHE A 478 -17.93 -14.92 11.08
CA PHE A 478 -18.55 -13.73 10.51
C PHE A 478 -19.81 -13.32 11.29
N ARG A 479 -20.22 -12.06 11.12
CA ARG A 479 -21.47 -11.51 11.66
C ARG A 479 -22.51 -11.24 10.59
N GLY A 480 -22.11 -11.35 9.33
CA GLY A 480 -22.99 -11.14 8.18
C GLY A 480 -24.03 -12.26 8.01
N LYS A 481 -24.84 -12.13 6.97
CA LYS A 481 -25.98 -13.02 6.68
C LYS A 481 -25.97 -13.57 5.26
N TYR A 482 -25.32 -12.88 4.33
CA TYR A 482 -25.41 -13.18 2.90
C TYR A 482 -24.03 -13.45 2.34
N LEU A 483 -23.83 -14.65 1.80
CA LEU A 483 -22.59 -14.99 1.13
C LEU A 483 -22.58 -14.40 -0.28
N PHE A 484 -21.54 -13.64 -0.58
CA PHE A 484 -21.28 -13.11 -1.91
C PHE A 484 -19.95 -13.63 -2.45
N VAL A 485 -19.83 -13.62 -3.77
CA VAL A 485 -18.62 -14.01 -4.49
C VAL A 485 -18.34 -13.08 -5.66
N ASN A 486 -17.06 -12.99 -6.01
CA ASN A 486 -16.58 -12.49 -7.30
C ASN A 486 -16.14 -13.71 -8.12
N VAL A 487 -16.87 -14.01 -9.19
CA VAL A 487 -16.69 -15.24 -9.97
C VAL A 487 -16.87 -14.99 -11.47
N ASN A 488 -16.14 -15.74 -12.30
CA ASN A 488 -16.34 -15.82 -13.74
C ASN A 488 -16.52 -17.30 -14.14
N CYS A 489 -17.77 -17.73 -14.32
CA CYS A 489 -18.11 -19.10 -14.71
C CYS A 489 -19.36 -19.17 -15.65
N PRO A 490 -19.45 -18.35 -16.72
CA PRO A 490 -20.69 -18.28 -17.55
C PRO A 490 -20.99 -19.58 -18.32
N GLU A 491 -19.96 -20.41 -18.53
CA GLU A 491 -20.08 -21.73 -19.18
C GLU A 491 -19.91 -22.88 -18.19
N GLY A 492 -19.89 -22.57 -16.91
CA GLY A 492 -19.68 -23.50 -15.82
C GLY A 492 -20.67 -23.27 -14.68
N GLU A 493 -20.26 -23.62 -13.49
CA GLU A 493 -21.10 -23.52 -12.30
C GLU A 493 -20.25 -23.32 -11.05
N LEU A 494 -20.71 -22.43 -10.15
CA LEU A 494 -20.24 -22.34 -8.78
C LEU A 494 -21.36 -22.65 -7.81
N LYS A 495 -21.09 -23.55 -6.86
CA LYS A 495 -21.90 -23.85 -5.69
C LYS A 495 -21.05 -23.83 -4.44
N ALA A 496 -21.69 -23.73 -3.26
CA ALA A 496 -21.01 -23.89 -2.00
C ALA A 496 -21.82 -24.73 -1.01
N GLU A 497 -21.13 -25.28 -0.03
CA GLU A 497 -21.70 -25.86 1.18
C GLU A 497 -20.94 -25.34 2.41
N VAL A 498 -21.61 -25.35 3.57
CA VAL A 498 -21.03 -24.91 4.84
C VAL A 498 -20.75 -26.12 5.71
N LEU A 499 -19.56 -26.17 6.29
CA LEU A 499 -19.09 -27.24 7.13
C LEU A 499 -18.84 -26.73 8.56
N ASP A 500 -19.00 -27.63 9.53
CA ASP A 500 -18.51 -27.40 10.90
C ASP A 500 -16.97 -27.53 10.96
N GLU A 501 -16.38 -27.29 12.12
CA GLU A 501 -14.94 -27.40 12.35
C GLU A 501 -14.39 -28.82 12.07
N ASN A 502 -15.25 -29.85 12.19
CA ASN A 502 -14.90 -31.26 11.95
C ASN A 502 -15.12 -31.71 10.49
N ASN A 503 -15.40 -30.77 9.59
CA ASN A 503 -15.70 -30.99 8.17
C ASN A 503 -17.05 -31.73 7.90
N ASN A 504 -17.99 -31.75 8.85
CA ASN A 504 -19.34 -32.24 8.60
C ASN A 504 -20.19 -31.15 7.98
N VAL A 505 -20.97 -31.52 6.95
CA VAL A 505 -21.86 -30.57 6.27
C VAL A 505 -23.00 -30.15 7.22
N ILE A 506 -23.21 -28.85 7.37
CA ILE A 506 -24.28 -28.29 8.20
C ILE A 506 -25.55 -28.18 7.36
N GLY A 507 -26.61 -28.96 7.71
CA GLY A 507 -27.92 -28.70 7.12
C GLY A 507 -28.51 -27.41 7.69
N PRO A 508 -29.15 -26.54 6.91
CA PRO A 508 -29.62 -26.67 5.52
C PRO A 508 -28.64 -26.26 4.43
N TYR A 509 -27.38 -25.89 4.77
CA TYR A 509 -26.40 -25.29 3.85
C TYR A 509 -25.62 -26.34 3.06
N THR A 510 -26.31 -27.31 2.51
CA THR A 510 -25.72 -28.39 1.71
C THR A 510 -25.51 -27.99 0.27
N LEU A 511 -24.62 -28.67 -0.44
CA LEU A 511 -24.41 -28.48 -1.88
C LEU A 511 -25.68 -28.67 -2.71
N ALA A 512 -26.57 -29.61 -2.30
CA ALA A 512 -27.83 -29.88 -2.97
C ALA A 512 -28.85 -28.73 -2.85
N ASN A 513 -28.80 -28.00 -1.71
CA ASN A 513 -29.67 -26.87 -1.44
C ASN A 513 -29.13 -25.54 -1.95
N CYS A 514 -27.85 -25.50 -2.37
CA CYS A 514 -27.23 -24.29 -2.91
C CYS A 514 -27.76 -23.98 -4.30
N VAL A 515 -28.22 -22.74 -4.49
CA VAL A 515 -28.58 -22.25 -5.83
C VAL A 515 -27.31 -22.04 -6.66
N PRO A 516 -27.18 -22.70 -7.84
CA PRO A 516 -25.98 -22.58 -8.65
C PRO A 516 -25.84 -21.19 -9.24
N VAL A 517 -24.61 -20.69 -9.32
CA VAL A 517 -24.24 -19.46 -10.03
C VAL A 517 -23.50 -19.82 -11.32
N SER A 518 -24.01 -19.33 -12.46
CA SER A 518 -23.41 -19.47 -13.80
C SER A 518 -23.36 -18.10 -14.47
N SER A 519 -22.39 -17.26 -14.05
CA SER A 519 -22.28 -15.89 -14.54
C SER A 519 -20.84 -15.38 -14.48
N ASP A 520 -20.57 -14.28 -15.18
CA ASP A 520 -19.41 -13.41 -14.92
C ASP A 520 -19.87 -12.20 -14.11
N SER A 521 -19.54 -12.15 -12.83
CA SER A 521 -19.96 -11.08 -11.93
C SER A 521 -18.94 -10.83 -10.83
N THR A 522 -18.67 -9.56 -10.55
CA THR A 522 -17.84 -9.15 -9.41
C THR A 522 -18.65 -9.05 -8.10
N LEU A 523 -19.97 -9.27 -8.17
CA LEU A 523 -20.89 -9.16 -7.04
C LEU A 523 -22.11 -10.04 -7.31
N VAL A 524 -22.11 -11.28 -6.84
CA VAL A 524 -23.25 -12.18 -6.93
C VAL A 524 -23.42 -12.97 -5.64
N ALA A 525 -24.66 -13.10 -5.17
CA ALA A 525 -24.96 -13.87 -3.98
C ALA A 525 -24.96 -15.38 -4.27
N LEU A 526 -24.34 -16.16 -3.38
CA LEU A 526 -24.55 -17.61 -3.25
C LEU A 526 -25.59 -17.85 -2.16
N THR A 527 -26.70 -18.53 -2.52
CA THR A 527 -27.87 -18.62 -1.65
C THR A 527 -28.31 -20.05 -1.41
N TRP A 528 -28.90 -20.25 -0.23
CA TRP A 528 -29.66 -21.42 0.16
C TRP A 528 -31.10 -20.99 0.49
N LYS A 529 -31.94 -21.89 0.99
CA LYS A 529 -33.28 -21.55 1.46
C LYS A 529 -33.25 -20.52 2.58
N ASP A 530 -32.31 -20.70 3.50
CA ASP A 530 -32.13 -19.84 4.67
C ASP A 530 -30.85 -19.00 4.50
N ASP A 531 -30.81 -17.81 5.11
CA ASP A 531 -29.58 -17.01 5.18
C ASP A 531 -28.62 -17.57 6.25
N LEU A 532 -27.42 -17.01 6.34
CA LEU A 532 -26.36 -17.50 7.25
C LEU A 532 -26.50 -16.99 8.69
N SER A 533 -27.59 -16.32 9.07
CA SER A 533 -27.77 -15.72 10.42
C SER A 533 -27.59 -16.73 11.54
N ALA A 534 -28.05 -17.98 11.36
CA ALA A 534 -27.92 -19.05 12.34
C ALA A 534 -26.45 -19.46 12.63
N LEU A 535 -25.52 -19.11 11.75
CA LEU A 535 -24.10 -19.43 11.87
C LEU A 535 -23.25 -18.22 12.33
N SER A 536 -23.89 -17.08 12.58
CA SER A 536 -23.20 -15.85 13.00
C SER A 536 -22.36 -16.08 14.26
N GLY A 537 -21.08 -15.73 14.20
CA GLY A 537 -20.13 -15.89 15.30
C GLY A 537 -19.64 -17.33 15.56
N GLN A 538 -20.17 -18.32 14.83
CA GLN A 538 -19.72 -19.70 14.94
C GLN A 538 -18.56 -19.97 13.97
N PRO A 539 -17.52 -20.71 14.37
CA PRO A 539 -16.50 -21.18 13.45
C PRO A 539 -17.09 -22.16 12.44
N VAL A 540 -16.98 -21.83 11.17
CA VAL A 540 -17.43 -22.67 10.05
C VAL A 540 -16.42 -22.66 8.93
N ARG A 541 -16.57 -23.58 7.97
CA ARG A 541 -15.79 -23.62 6.74
C ARG A 541 -16.72 -23.49 5.55
N PHE A 542 -16.32 -22.73 4.54
CA PHE A 542 -16.96 -22.75 3.24
C PHE A 542 -16.24 -23.73 2.34
N ARG A 543 -16.98 -24.64 1.68
CA ARG A 543 -16.45 -25.48 0.59
C ARG A 543 -17.10 -25.04 -0.69
N PHE A 544 -16.30 -24.43 -1.57
CA PHE A 544 -16.70 -24.03 -2.91
C PHE A 544 -16.47 -25.18 -3.89
N HIS A 545 -17.46 -25.43 -4.74
CA HIS A 545 -17.41 -26.38 -5.84
C HIS A 545 -17.52 -25.60 -7.15
N LEU A 546 -16.46 -25.57 -7.92
CA LEU A 546 -16.36 -24.80 -9.14
C LEU A 546 -16.16 -25.72 -10.34
N ILE A 547 -16.92 -25.49 -11.41
CA ILE A 547 -16.78 -26.18 -12.70
C ILE A 547 -16.56 -25.10 -13.76
N LYS A 548 -15.51 -25.24 -14.56
CA LYS A 548 -15.18 -24.38 -15.71
C LYS A 548 -15.34 -22.89 -15.41
N GLY A 549 -14.46 -22.36 -14.57
CA GLY A 549 -14.51 -20.95 -14.15
C GLY A 549 -13.38 -20.55 -13.23
N SER A 550 -13.44 -19.30 -12.76
CA SER A 550 -12.46 -18.62 -11.92
C SER A 550 -13.16 -17.95 -10.74
N LEU A 551 -12.75 -18.26 -9.51
CA LEU A 551 -13.25 -17.64 -8.29
C LEU A 551 -12.17 -16.68 -7.75
N TYR A 552 -12.50 -15.40 -7.60
CA TYR A 552 -11.56 -14.32 -7.22
C TYR A 552 -11.62 -13.98 -5.74
N ALA A 553 -12.83 -13.88 -5.19
CA ALA A 553 -13.05 -13.50 -3.78
C ALA A 553 -14.40 -14.01 -3.27
N PHE A 554 -14.54 -14.07 -1.95
CA PHE A 554 -15.82 -14.27 -1.26
C PHE A 554 -15.90 -13.36 -0.03
N TRP A 555 -17.12 -13.10 0.47
CA TRP A 555 -17.35 -12.40 1.73
C TRP A 555 -18.76 -12.64 2.24
N VAL A 556 -18.99 -12.40 3.52
CA VAL A 556 -20.32 -12.53 4.12
C VAL A 556 -20.81 -11.13 4.51
N SER A 557 -21.72 -10.59 3.72
CA SER A 557 -22.29 -9.26 3.94
C SER A 557 -23.43 -9.28 4.97
N PRO A 558 -23.56 -8.26 5.83
CA PRO A 558 -24.75 -8.07 6.66
C PRO A 558 -25.96 -7.59 5.85
N THR A 559 -25.78 -7.09 4.63
CA THR A 559 -26.81 -6.49 3.79
C THR A 559 -27.00 -7.25 2.48
N GLN A 560 -28.22 -7.22 1.93
CA GLN A 560 -28.52 -7.82 0.63
C GLN A 560 -27.87 -7.06 -0.55
N SER A 561 -27.39 -5.83 -0.32
CA SER A 561 -26.63 -5.08 -1.33
C SER A 561 -25.25 -5.66 -1.60
N GLY A 562 -24.73 -6.51 -0.70
CA GLY A 562 -23.44 -7.13 -0.83
C GLY A 562 -22.27 -6.21 -0.44
N ALA A 563 -22.53 -5.15 0.33
CA ALA A 563 -21.47 -4.30 0.88
C ALA A 563 -20.45 -5.14 1.65
N SER A 564 -19.16 -4.98 1.31
CA SER A 564 -18.09 -5.81 1.89
C SER A 564 -17.54 -5.27 3.21
N PHE A 565 -17.76 -4.00 3.51
CA PHE A 565 -17.14 -3.25 4.61
C PHE A 565 -15.60 -3.23 4.54
N GLY A 566 -15.02 -3.62 3.41
CA GLY A 566 -13.61 -3.55 3.11
C GLY A 566 -13.18 -2.17 2.64
N TYR A 567 -11.88 -1.96 2.58
CA TYR A 567 -11.32 -0.69 2.14
C TYR A 567 -11.28 -0.59 0.61
N ALA A 568 -11.62 0.59 0.09
CA ALA A 568 -11.77 0.82 -1.35
C ALA A 568 -10.52 1.44 -1.99
N GLY A 569 -9.34 1.26 -1.40
CA GLY A 569 -8.12 1.89 -1.91
C GLY A 569 -8.20 3.41 -1.86
N GLY A 570 -8.03 4.07 -3.01
CA GLY A 570 -8.22 5.52 -3.16
C GLY A 570 -9.69 5.95 -3.24
N GLY A 571 -10.65 5.06 -2.94
CA GLY A 571 -12.08 5.30 -3.09
C GLY A 571 -12.60 4.86 -4.46
N GLY A 572 -13.81 5.26 -4.80
CA GLY A 572 -14.40 4.95 -6.10
C GLY A 572 -15.84 5.43 -6.23
N MET A 573 -16.33 5.44 -7.46
CA MET A 573 -17.72 5.80 -7.75
C MET A 573 -18.70 4.87 -7.02
N GLY A 574 -19.65 5.45 -6.30
CA GLY A 574 -20.65 4.72 -5.52
C GLY A 574 -20.26 4.47 -4.06
N PHE A 575 -19.05 4.83 -3.63
CA PHE A 575 -18.65 4.80 -2.23
C PHE A 575 -18.74 6.18 -1.59
N SER A 576 -19.22 6.24 -0.35
CA SER A 576 -19.34 7.49 0.41
C SER A 576 -18.09 7.81 1.26
N GLY A 577 -17.09 6.91 1.29
CA GLY A 577 -15.90 7.05 2.10
C GLY A 577 -14.79 6.07 1.73
N ALA A 578 -13.92 5.76 2.69
CA ALA A 578 -12.78 4.88 2.50
C ALA A 578 -13.13 3.40 2.33
N SER A 579 -14.36 2.99 2.66
CA SER A 579 -14.77 1.59 2.66
C SER A 579 -16.07 1.38 1.89
N ASP A 580 -16.27 0.15 1.43
CA ASP A 580 -17.51 -0.34 0.81
C ASP A 580 -18.60 -0.55 1.88
N SER A 581 -19.06 0.56 2.48
CA SER A 581 -20.12 0.56 3.48
C SER A 581 -21.24 1.47 3.06
N ILE A 582 -22.43 0.93 2.94
CA ILE A 582 -23.58 1.75 2.59
C ILE A 582 -24.32 2.29 3.83
N GLU A 583 -24.20 1.70 5.03
CA GLU A 583 -25.02 2.19 6.18
C GLU A 583 -24.56 1.88 7.60
N PHE A 584 -23.47 1.16 7.87
CA PHE A 584 -23.11 0.87 9.26
C PHE A 584 -21.63 1.11 9.55
N PRO A 585 -21.30 1.87 10.62
CA PRO A 585 -19.92 1.89 11.09
C PRO A 585 -19.56 0.48 11.58
N ILE A 586 -18.49 -0.08 11.04
CA ILE A 586 -17.87 -1.27 11.63
C ILE A 586 -17.36 -0.85 13.00
N ASN A 587 -18.07 -1.22 14.05
CA ASN A 587 -17.49 -1.24 15.38
C ASN A 587 -16.45 -2.35 15.37
N LEU A 588 -15.22 -2.03 15.03
CA LEU A 588 -14.08 -2.85 15.38
C LEU A 588 -14.17 -3.14 16.88
N PRO A 589 -13.73 -4.33 17.35
CA PRO A 589 -13.83 -4.69 18.76
C PRO A 589 -13.39 -3.50 19.61
N SER A 590 -14.31 -2.97 20.41
CA SER A 590 -14.03 -1.83 21.28
C SER A 590 -12.93 -2.22 22.25
N GLU A 591 -12.08 -1.26 22.60
CA GLU A 591 -11.04 -1.40 23.64
C GLU A 591 -11.54 -1.84 25.02
N SER A 592 -12.86 -2.11 25.16
CA SER A 592 -13.52 -2.47 26.43
C SER A 592 -13.08 -3.82 27.01
N ASN A 593 -12.30 -4.63 26.34
CA ASN A 593 -11.71 -5.88 26.88
C ASN A 593 -10.24 -5.74 27.30
N ARG A 594 -9.71 -4.53 27.43
CA ARG A 594 -8.33 -4.32 27.93
C ARG A 594 -8.23 -4.17 29.46
N ASN A 595 -9.37 -4.22 30.15
CA ASN A 595 -9.41 -4.16 31.62
C ASN A 595 -10.27 -5.33 32.16
N ASN A 596 -9.70 -6.52 32.20
CA ASN A 596 -9.99 -7.57 33.18
C ASN A 596 -8.80 -8.53 33.27
#